data_1443d9b94d81372243b2263c1e80f764
#
_entry.id   1443d9b94d81372243b2263c1e80f764
#
_cell.length_a   1.000
_cell.length_b   1.000
_cell.length_c   1.000
_cell.angle_alpha   90.00
_cell.angle_beta   90.00
_cell.angle_gamma   90.00
#
_symmetry.space_group_name_H-M   'P 1'
#
loop_
_entity.id
_entity.type
_entity.pdbx_description
1 polymer ?
#
loop_
_entity_poly.entity_id
_entity_poly.type
_entity_poly.pdbx_seq_one_letter_code
_entity_poly.pdbx_strand_id
1 'polypeptide(L)'
;MPTFAARLPRAGALVLALLLLTGLLSALVTGAAPLAPAPAARADGPGVGTPYVVTVGDSYISGEAGRWAGSSNESSARADALGATAYHDTPSGEAINRCHRSRSAEAFFGSGTQGRNLACSGATTVTDASGSTFKPGLDFYDDGAGRIGQAKALQQFAAGHNVKMVVVSIGGNDFDFAGIVTRCVANWLSSPSWWKDYCHDDSAVTANFTTANVNAVRSRIAGAFQNLRTAMRNAGYADNAWTLMVQTYPSPIPKASGFRYAETGYTRQSVGGCGFWNADATWANDTALPTINNTVRAAIGASGLTNTRVLDLASAFNGRRLCETGVGLYEEKNVASWTSPGAVDKTEWVNQIRTVSTCCSDSPYYVQESLHPNYWAQLATRSCLRQAWNAGSPRSGACSIAGTGLSGGEPRMVLR
;
A
#
# COMPACT_ATOMS: atom_id res chain seq x y z
N MET A 1 20.32 -55.93 24.60
CA MET A 1 20.58 -56.50 25.91
C MET A 1 21.28 -55.46 26.76
N PRO A 2 20.98 -55.25 28.03
CA PRO A 2 19.78 -55.56 28.83
C PRO A 2 19.01 -54.24 29.19
N THR A 3 17.73 -54.16 29.28
CA THR A 3 16.67 -54.60 30.21
C THR A 3 16.72 -54.04 31.64
N PHE A 4 15.52 -53.71 32.10
CA PHE A 4 14.98 -53.51 33.44
C PHE A 4 15.03 -52.09 34.03
N ALA A 5 14.03 -51.58 34.74
CA ALA A 5 12.65 -52.03 35.02
C ALA A 5 11.87 -50.87 35.67
N ALA A 6 10.58 -51.00 35.62
CA ALA A 6 9.57 -50.18 36.25
C ALA A 6 9.61 -50.20 37.79
N ARG A 7 9.10 -49.14 38.44
CA ARG A 7 8.32 -49.22 39.69
C ARG A 7 7.43 -47.99 39.92
N LEU A 8 6.13 -48.16 39.84
CA LEU A 8 5.12 -47.64 40.76
C LEU A 8 5.03 -48.59 41.95
N PRO A 9 4.53 -48.31 43.17
CA PRO A 9 3.27 -47.62 43.47
C PRO A 9 3.27 -46.81 44.80
N ARG A 10 2.24 -46.05 45.14
CA ARG A 10 1.29 -46.39 46.22
C ARG A 10 0.35 -45.24 46.56
N ALA A 11 -0.91 -45.61 46.58
CA ALA A 11 -2.05 -44.87 47.09
C ALA A 11 -1.98 -44.66 48.62
N GLY A 12 -2.60 -43.62 49.11
CA GLY A 12 -2.89 -43.38 50.52
C GLY A 12 -4.13 -42.50 50.64
N ALA A 13 -5.23 -43.16 50.90
CA ALA A 13 -6.49 -42.55 51.30
C ALA A 13 -6.47 -42.28 52.82
N LEU A 14 -7.15 -41.23 53.26
CA LEU A 14 -7.75 -41.09 54.61
C LEU A 14 -8.69 -39.86 54.58
N VAL A 15 -9.97 -40.05 54.57
CA VAL A 15 -10.95 -40.19 55.66
C VAL A 15 -11.37 -38.85 56.33
N LEU A 16 -12.57 -38.45 56.01
CA LEU A 16 -13.70 -37.93 56.77
C LEU A 16 -13.44 -37.26 58.13
N ALA A 17 -13.88 -36.01 58.27
CA ALA A 17 -14.48 -35.50 59.52
C ALA A 17 -15.60 -34.52 59.24
N LEU A 18 -16.78 -34.94 59.52
CA LEU A 18 -18.05 -34.22 59.57
C LEU A 18 -18.15 -33.54 60.94
N LEU A 19 -18.36 -32.22 60.99
CA LEU A 19 -18.85 -31.55 62.18
C LEU A 19 -19.82 -30.45 61.79
N LEU A 20 -21.05 -30.67 62.22
CA LEU A 20 -22.16 -29.77 62.23
C LEU A 20 -21.91 -28.56 63.12
N LEU A 21 -22.05 -27.35 62.58
CA LEU A 21 -22.31 -26.14 63.35
C LEU A 21 -23.50 -25.40 62.73
N THR A 22 -24.66 -25.55 63.37
CA THR A 22 -25.82 -24.72 63.17
C THR A 22 -25.58 -23.33 63.75
N GLY A 23 -25.53 -22.32 62.91
CA GLY A 23 -25.49 -20.93 63.34
C GLY A 23 -26.42 -20.11 62.48
N LEU A 24 -27.47 -19.56 63.08
CA LEU A 24 -28.37 -18.58 62.49
C LEU A 24 -27.61 -17.46 61.80
N LEU A 25 -27.85 -17.25 60.52
CA LEU A 25 -27.52 -16.00 59.87
C LEU A 25 -28.79 -15.43 59.22
N SER A 26 -29.24 -14.34 59.78
CA SER A 26 -30.36 -13.51 59.33
C SER A 26 -30.18 -13.09 57.89
N ALA A 27 -31.15 -13.31 57.04
CA ALA A 27 -31.17 -12.88 55.66
C ALA A 27 -31.30 -11.36 55.59
N LEU A 28 -30.23 -10.68 55.25
CA LEU A 28 -30.26 -9.36 54.65
C LEU A 28 -30.55 -9.54 53.16
N VAL A 29 -31.83 -9.48 52.77
CA VAL A 29 -32.25 -9.33 51.39
C VAL A 29 -31.92 -7.90 50.98
N THR A 30 -30.65 -7.68 50.52
CA THR A 30 -30.36 -6.49 49.72
C THR A 30 -30.97 -6.75 48.35
N GLY A 31 -32.02 -6.02 48.02
CA GLY A 31 -32.63 -6.02 46.72
C GLY A 31 -31.57 -5.62 45.67
N ALA A 32 -31.03 -6.63 44.96
CA ALA A 32 -30.31 -6.40 43.75
C ALA A 32 -31.31 -5.84 42.72
N ALA A 33 -31.26 -4.55 42.47
CA ALA A 33 -31.95 -3.99 41.34
C ALA A 33 -31.52 -4.76 40.07
N PRO A 34 -32.47 -5.16 39.21
CA PRO A 34 -32.12 -5.83 37.99
C PRO A 34 -31.17 -4.92 37.22
N LEU A 35 -29.94 -5.38 36.97
CA LEU A 35 -29.00 -4.73 36.06
C LEU A 35 -29.75 -4.56 34.73
N ALA A 36 -30.00 -3.32 34.35
CA ALA A 36 -30.55 -3.03 33.03
C ALA A 36 -29.68 -3.77 32.01
N PRO A 37 -30.24 -4.49 31.04
CA PRO A 37 -29.45 -5.16 30.03
C PRO A 37 -28.56 -4.12 29.39
N ALA A 38 -27.24 -4.41 29.31
CA ALA A 38 -26.31 -3.54 28.61
C ALA A 38 -26.91 -3.27 27.23
N PRO A 39 -26.95 -2.02 26.76
CA PRO A 39 -27.49 -1.73 25.45
C PRO A 39 -26.78 -2.66 24.44
N ALA A 40 -27.57 -3.42 23.69
CA ALA A 40 -27.07 -4.30 22.65
C ALA A 40 -26.13 -3.46 21.79
N ALA A 41 -24.90 -3.93 21.60
CA ALA A 41 -23.93 -3.27 20.73
C ALA A 41 -24.67 -3.02 19.40
N ARG A 42 -24.84 -1.75 19.06
CA ARG A 42 -25.54 -1.37 17.84
C ARG A 42 -24.75 -1.98 16.69
N ALA A 43 -25.37 -2.83 15.89
CA ALA A 43 -24.71 -3.39 14.73
C ALA A 43 -24.20 -2.25 13.86
N ASP A 44 -22.93 -2.31 13.45
CA ASP A 44 -22.37 -1.35 12.51
C ASP A 44 -23.18 -1.40 11.21
N GLY A 45 -23.36 -0.26 10.57
CA GLY A 45 -24.13 -0.12 9.34
C GLY A 45 -23.74 1.14 8.60
N PRO A 46 -24.39 1.46 7.47
CA PRO A 46 -24.06 2.66 6.72
C PRO A 46 -24.10 3.90 7.62
N GLY A 47 -22.92 4.54 7.82
CA GLY A 47 -22.79 5.75 8.62
C GLY A 47 -22.87 5.57 10.14
N VAL A 48 -22.92 4.35 10.67
CA VAL A 48 -23.02 4.04 12.11
C VAL A 48 -21.82 3.22 12.57
N GLY A 49 -21.32 3.51 13.77
CA GLY A 49 -20.17 2.81 14.37
C GLY A 49 -18.83 3.53 14.14
N THR A 50 -17.73 2.82 14.35
CA THR A 50 -16.39 3.35 14.19
C THR A 50 -16.14 3.78 12.74
N PRO A 51 -15.59 4.99 12.50
CA PRO A 51 -15.28 5.44 11.14
C PRO A 51 -14.27 4.53 10.43
N TYR A 52 -14.53 4.21 9.17
CA TYR A 52 -13.61 3.51 8.29
C TYR A 52 -13.04 4.43 7.20
N VAL A 53 -11.77 4.21 6.90
CA VAL A 53 -11.11 4.66 5.68
C VAL A 53 -10.80 3.45 4.82
N VAL A 54 -11.30 3.46 3.58
CA VAL A 54 -11.15 2.35 2.64
C VAL A 54 -10.24 2.77 1.52
N THR A 55 -9.16 2.01 1.26
CA THR A 55 -8.28 2.25 0.12
C THR A 55 -8.64 1.31 -1.03
N VAL A 56 -8.65 1.86 -2.24
CA VAL A 56 -8.89 1.16 -3.51
C VAL A 56 -7.88 1.64 -4.56
N GLY A 57 -7.60 0.82 -5.55
CA GLY A 57 -6.68 1.19 -6.62
C GLY A 57 -5.62 0.14 -6.90
N ASP A 58 -4.43 0.61 -7.27
CA ASP A 58 -3.35 -0.22 -7.75
C ASP A 58 -2.25 -0.49 -6.70
N SER A 59 -1.05 -0.83 -7.16
CA SER A 59 0.08 -1.23 -6.33
C SER A 59 0.60 -0.13 -5.41
N TYR A 60 0.52 1.14 -5.81
CA TYR A 60 1.05 2.25 -5.00
C TYR A 60 0.27 2.45 -3.70
N ILE A 61 -1.01 2.10 -3.70
CA ILE A 61 -1.89 2.20 -2.52
C ILE A 61 -2.14 0.84 -1.85
N SER A 62 -1.90 -0.30 -2.56
CA SER A 62 -2.06 -1.63 -1.95
C SER A 62 -1.03 -1.90 -0.86
N GLY A 63 0.14 -1.30 -0.97
CA GLY A 63 1.28 -1.55 -0.10
C GLY A 63 2.32 -2.47 -0.72
N GLU A 64 2.34 -2.59 -2.07
CA GLU A 64 3.38 -3.27 -2.82
C GLU A 64 4.76 -2.78 -2.35
N ALA A 65 5.73 -3.70 -2.20
CA ALA A 65 7.04 -3.44 -1.60
C ALA A 65 7.05 -2.99 -0.13
N GLY A 66 5.90 -2.84 0.51
CA GLY A 66 5.77 -2.39 1.89
C GLY A 66 6.36 -3.33 2.94
N ARG A 67 6.88 -4.50 2.57
CA ARG A 67 7.68 -5.39 3.42
C ARG A 67 9.03 -4.77 3.78
N TRP A 68 9.65 -4.07 2.83
CA TRP A 68 11.06 -3.70 2.85
C TRP A 68 11.28 -2.25 3.26
N ALA A 69 12.09 -2.02 4.26
CA ALA A 69 12.46 -0.69 4.75
C ALA A 69 13.78 -0.22 4.14
N GLY A 70 13.83 0.02 2.85
CA GLY A 70 15.04 0.31 2.09
C GLY A 70 15.54 -0.92 1.31
N SER A 71 16.78 -0.85 0.81
CA SER A 71 17.38 -1.90 -0.02
C SER A 71 18.78 -2.28 0.46
N SER A 72 19.14 -3.55 0.32
CA SER A 72 20.49 -4.09 0.58
C SER A 72 20.81 -5.18 -0.43
N ASN A 73 22.03 -5.18 -0.94
CA ASN A 73 22.56 -6.26 -1.78
C ASN A 73 23.35 -7.30 -0.98
N GLU A 74 23.73 -6.99 0.28
CA GLU A 74 24.45 -7.92 1.14
C GLU A 74 23.51 -8.83 1.94
N SER A 75 22.44 -8.28 2.48
CA SER A 75 21.49 -9.05 3.29
C SER A 75 20.10 -8.42 3.30
N SER A 76 19.10 -9.16 2.80
CA SER A 76 17.70 -8.75 2.85
C SER A 76 17.18 -8.54 4.29
N ALA A 77 17.77 -9.22 5.28
CA ALA A 77 17.40 -9.07 6.70
C ALA A 77 17.62 -7.63 7.21
N ARG A 78 18.55 -6.86 6.61
CA ARG A 78 18.75 -5.45 6.96
C ARG A 78 17.51 -4.59 6.66
N ALA A 79 16.75 -4.95 5.64
CA ALA A 79 15.60 -4.20 5.14
C ALA A 79 14.25 -4.86 5.50
N ASP A 80 14.21 -6.11 5.96
CA ASP A 80 12.97 -6.86 6.16
C ASP A 80 12.22 -6.40 7.42
N ALA A 81 11.33 -5.42 7.27
CA ALA A 81 10.59 -4.83 8.38
C ALA A 81 9.35 -5.63 8.80
N LEU A 82 8.73 -6.37 7.89
CA LEU A 82 7.45 -7.04 8.14
C LEU A 82 7.50 -8.56 8.03
N GLY A 83 8.61 -9.12 7.57
CA GLY A 83 8.78 -10.57 7.43
C GLY A 83 7.95 -11.17 6.30
N ALA A 84 7.97 -12.51 6.22
CA ALA A 84 7.32 -13.27 5.15
C ALA A 84 5.79 -13.10 5.09
N THR A 85 5.16 -12.64 6.16
CA THR A 85 3.71 -12.44 6.25
C THR A 85 3.28 -10.99 5.96
N ALA A 86 4.16 -10.18 5.37
CA ALA A 86 3.92 -8.76 5.11
C ALA A 86 2.61 -8.48 4.36
N TYR A 87 2.25 -9.35 3.42
CA TYR A 87 1.10 -9.23 2.54
C TYR A 87 -0.10 -10.10 2.94
N HIS A 88 -0.03 -10.78 4.08
CA HIS A 88 -1.16 -11.55 4.57
C HIS A 88 -2.29 -10.60 5.01
N ASP A 89 -3.39 -10.60 4.27
CA ASP A 89 -4.64 -9.91 4.60
C ASP A 89 -5.73 -10.88 5.09
N THR A 90 -5.37 -12.18 5.18
CA THR A 90 -6.09 -13.25 5.88
C THR A 90 -5.15 -13.99 6.84
N PRO A 91 -5.66 -14.80 7.77
CA PRO A 91 -4.81 -15.59 8.69
C PRO A 91 -3.85 -16.55 7.98
N SER A 92 -4.16 -16.99 6.76
CA SER A 92 -3.38 -18.00 6.02
C SER A 92 -2.59 -17.47 4.82
N GLY A 93 -2.77 -16.19 4.45
CA GLY A 93 -2.10 -15.62 3.29
C GLY A 93 -2.84 -14.43 2.69
N GLU A 94 -2.64 -14.20 1.40
CA GLU A 94 -3.36 -13.19 0.65
C GLU A 94 -4.74 -13.71 0.23
N ALA A 95 -5.78 -12.90 0.43
CA ALA A 95 -7.14 -13.22 -0.05
C ALA A 95 -7.18 -13.29 -1.59
N ILE A 96 -6.40 -12.44 -2.24
CA ILE A 96 -6.20 -12.44 -3.69
C ILE A 96 -4.70 -12.45 -3.94
N ASN A 97 -4.22 -13.52 -4.55
CA ASN A 97 -2.81 -13.75 -4.78
C ASN A 97 -2.14 -12.56 -5.49
N ARG A 98 -1.01 -12.10 -4.95
CA ARG A 98 -0.22 -10.99 -5.46
C ARG A 98 -0.97 -9.65 -5.58
N CYS A 99 -2.00 -9.42 -4.77
CA CYS A 99 -2.49 -8.06 -4.53
C CYS A 99 -1.56 -7.27 -3.60
N HIS A 100 -0.73 -7.95 -2.84
CA HIS A 100 0.28 -7.40 -1.95
C HIS A 100 -0.26 -6.28 -1.05
N ARG A 101 -1.35 -6.57 -0.32
CA ARG A 101 -1.96 -5.66 0.66
C ARG A 101 -1.16 -5.66 1.94
N SER A 102 -0.15 -4.80 2.00
CA SER A 102 0.75 -4.74 3.15
C SER A 102 0.11 -4.15 4.39
N ARG A 103 0.55 -4.63 5.57
CA ARG A 103 0.21 -4.01 6.86
C ARG A 103 0.83 -2.61 7.03
N SER A 104 1.86 -2.25 6.25
CA SER A 104 2.42 -0.91 6.21
C SER A 104 1.59 0.07 5.37
N ALA A 105 0.63 -0.41 4.55
CA ALA A 105 -0.18 0.41 3.68
C ALA A 105 -0.87 1.57 4.42
N GLU A 106 -1.10 2.65 3.72
CA GLU A 106 -1.60 3.90 4.28
C GLU A 106 -3.02 3.84 4.87
N ALA A 107 -3.83 2.84 4.48
CA ALA A 107 -5.16 2.63 5.05
C ALA A 107 -5.16 2.57 6.60
N PHE A 108 -4.05 2.12 7.19
CA PHE A 108 -3.96 1.79 8.61
C PHE A 108 -3.34 2.93 9.45
N PHE A 109 -3.74 4.17 9.23
CA PHE A 109 -3.17 5.33 9.90
C PHE A 109 -3.70 5.60 11.33
N GLY A 110 -4.70 4.86 11.80
CA GLY A 110 -5.26 5.01 13.14
C GLY A 110 -6.09 6.29 13.31
N SER A 111 -5.81 7.10 14.33
CA SER A 111 -6.51 8.38 14.61
C SER A 111 -8.01 8.22 14.83
N GLY A 112 -8.43 7.18 15.55
CA GLY A 112 -9.83 6.89 15.81
C GLY A 112 -10.60 6.31 14.63
N THR A 113 -9.88 5.94 13.55
CA THR A 113 -10.44 5.25 12.39
C THR A 113 -9.95 3.83 12.29
N GLN A 114 -10.68 2.99 11.58
CA GLN A 114 -10.21 1.68 11.10
C GLN A 114 -9.89 1.78 9.60
N GLY A 115 -8.90 1.00 9.17
CA GLY A 115 -8.50 0.90 7.77
C GLY A 115 -9.05 -0.36 7.12
N ARG A 116 -9.49 -0.25 5.87
CA ARG A 116 -9.76 -1.40 4.99
C ARG A 116 -9.03 -1.20 3.67
N ASN A 117 -8.13 -2.12 3.35
CA ASN A 117 -7.41 -2.11 2.09
C ASN A 117 -8.06 -3.08 1.11
N LEU A 118 -8.65 -2.55 0.03
CA LEU A 118 -9.25 -3.32 -1.07
C LEU A 118 -8.41 -3.23 -2.36
N ALA A 119 -7.36 -2.39 -2.37
CA ALA A 119 -6.51 -2.20 -3.53
C ALA A 119 -5.79 -3.49 -3.96
N CYS A 120 -5.31 -3.53 -5.18
CA CYS A 120 -4.60 -4.70 -5.69
C CYS A 120 -3.46 -4.27 -6.62
N SER A 121 -2.27 -4.78 -6.35
CA SER A 121 -1.12 -4.57 -7.24
C SER A 121 -1.43 -5.04 -8.67
N GLY A 122 -1.09 -4.21 -9.66
CA GLY A 122 -1.40 -4.45 -11.07
C GLY A 122 -2.82 -4.06 -11.51
N ALA A 123 -3.67 -3.57 -10.61
CA ALA A 123 -5.01 -3.17 -10.98
C ALA A 123 -5.03 -2.00 -11.98
N THR A 124 -5.94 -2.08 -12.93
CA THR A 124 -6.38 -0.99 -13.80
C THR A 124 -7.79 -0.54 -13.42
N THR A 125 -8.35 0.40 -14.15
CA THR A 125 -9.75 0.81 -13.98
C THR A 125 -10.75 -0.31 -14.22
N VAL A 126 -10.36 -1.37 -14.94
CA VAL A 126 -11.18 -2.53 -15.29
C VAL A 126 -10.52 -3.81 -14.74
N THR A 127 -11.33 -4.74 -14.25
CA THR A 127 -10.85 -6.03 -13.76
C THR A 127 -10.22 -6.86 -14.87
N ASP A 128 -9.00 -7.35 -14.64
CA ASP A 128 -8.39 -8.40 -15.45
C ASP A 128 -8.68 -9.76 -14.81
N ALA A 129 -9.55 -10.50 -15.46
CA ALA A 129 -9.87 -11.88 -15.13
C ALA A 129 -9.32 -12.88 -16.16
N SER A 130 -8.55 -12.40 -17.15
CA SER A 130 -7.88 -13.21 -18.15
C SER A 130 -6.58 -13.77 -17.59
N GLY A 131 -6.32 -15.05 -17.79
CA GLY A 131 -5.08 -15.69 -17.37
C GLY A 131 -5.08 -16.26 -15.95
N SER A 132 -3.89 -16.58 -15.45
CA SER A 132 -3.68 -17.27 -14.16
C SER A 132 -3.77 -16.36 -12.93
N THR A 133 -3.72 -15.05 -13.12
CA THR A 133 -3.76 -14.07 -12.04
C THR A 133 -4.97 -13.15 -12.19
N PHE A 134 -5.85 -13.22 -11.22
CA PHE A 134 -6.99 -12.32 -11.11
C PHE A 134 -6.54 -10.97 -10.53
N LYS A 135 -6.83 -9.85 -11.23
CA LYS A 135 -6.52 -8.48 -10.78
C LYS A 135 -7.81 -7.66 -10.77
N PRO A 136 -8.46 -7.49 -9.59
CA PRO A 136 -9.68 -6.71 -9.49
C PRO A 136 -9.43 -5.23 -9.82
N GLY A 137 -10.14 -4.69 -10.81
CA GLY A 137 -10.19 -3.28 -11.16
C GLY A 137 -11.22 -2.51 -10.34
N LEU A 138 -11.40 -1.23 -10.66
CA LEU A 138 -12.37 -0.37 -9.99
C LEU A 138 -13.77 -0.47 -10.63
N ASP A 139 -14.24 -1.67 -10.86
CA ASP A 139 -15.50 -1.97 -11.51
C ASP A 139 -16.39 -2.90 -10.65
N PHE A 140 -17.55 -3.25 -11.20
CA PHE A 140 -18.51 -4.18 -10.60
C PHE A 140 -18.37 -5.62 -11.13
N TYR A 141 -17.19 -5.99 -11.61
CA TYR A 141 -16.95 -7.37 -12.03
C TYR A 141 -17.41 -8.36 -10.93
N ASP A 142 -18.05 -9.43 -11.36
CA ASP A 142 -18.52 -10.51 -10.49
C ASP A 142 -18.65 -11.76 -11.35
N ASP A 143 -17.86 -12.78 -11.08
CA ASP A 143 -17.91 -14.04 -11.82
C ASP A 143 -18.87 -15.06 -11.21
N GLY A 144 -19.57 -14.68 -10.14
CA GLY A 144 -20.46 -15.59 -9.41
C GLY A 144 -19.75 -16.68 -8.59
N ALA A 145 -18.42 -16.77 -8.68
CA ALA A 145 -17.58 -17.71 -7.94
C ALA A 145 -16.72 -17.05 -6.84
N GLY A 146 -16.97 -15.77 -6.57
CA GLY A 146 -16.34 -15.01 -5.48
C GLY A 146 -15.21 -14.08 -5.93
N ARG A 147 -14.83 -14.05 -7.23
CA ARG A 147 -13.93 -13.03 -7.75
C ARG A 147 -14.72 -11.79 -8.14
N ILE A 148 -14.47 -10.69 -7.45
CA ILE A 148 -15.21 -9.44 -7.63
C ILE A 148 -14.26 -8.25 -7.80
N GLY A 149 -14.69 -7.25 -8.57
CA GLY A 149 -14.01 -5.98 -8.71
C GLY A 149 -14.05 -5.15 -7.43
N GLN A 150 -13.16 -4.17 -7.32
CA GLN A 150 -12.99 -3.37 -6.10
C GLN A 150 -14.23 -2.51 -5.80
N ALA A 151 -14.97 -2.02 -6.81
CA ALA A 151 -16.21 -1.28 -6.58
C ALA A 151 -17.30 -2.18 -5.96
N LYS A 152 -17.41 -3.44 -6.43
CA LYS A 152 -18.31 -4.43 -5.83
C LYS A 152 -17.90 -4.77 -4.40
N ALA A 153 -16.59 -4.96 -4.15
CA ALA A 153 -16.05 -5.21 -2.82
C ALA A 153 -16.30 -4.03 -1.86
N LEU A 154 -16.12 -2.79 -2.35
CA LEU A 154 -16.44 -1.58 -1.58
C LEU A 154 -17.93 -1.53 -1.22
N GLN A 155 -18.81 -1.80 -2.17
CA GLN A 155 -20.25 -1.85 -1.91
C GLN A 155 -20.60 -2.82 -0.80
N GLN A 156 -20.09 -4.05 -0.89
CA GLN A 156 -20.34 -5.10 0.11
C GLN A 156 -19.83 -4.70 1.50
N PHE A 157 -18.63 -4.14 1.55
CA PHE A 157 -18.03 -3.70 2.81
C PHE A 157 -18.79 -2.51 3.42
N ALA A 158 -19.08 -1.49 2.61
CA ALA A 158 -19.72 -0.26 3.08
C ALA A 158 -21.15 -0.49 3.59
N ALA A 159 -21.87 -1.48 3.10
CA ALA A 159 -23.21 -1.81 3.56
C ALA A 159 -23.29 -2.18 5.06
N GLY A 160 -22.19 -2.68 5.63
CA GLY A 160 -22.11 -3.07 7.04
C GLY A 160 -21.20 -2.19 7.91
N HIS A 161 -20.62 -1.11 7.37
CA HIS A 161 -19.61 -0.33 8.09
C HIS A 161 -19.82 1.19 7.91
N ASN A 162 -19.25 1.97 8.82
CA ASN A 162 -19.31 3.44 8.76
C ASN A 162 -18.15 4.01 7.90
N VAL A 163 -18.23 3.92 6.57
CA VAL A 163 -17.22 4.43 5.66
C VAL A 163 -17.32 5.94 5.53
N LYS A 164 -16.29 6.68 5.96
CA LYS A 164 -16.21 8.14 5.90
C LYS A 164 -15.32 8.66 4.77
N MET A 165 -14.35 7.87 4.34
CA MET A 165 -13.46 8.24 3.25
C MET A 165 -13.08 7.00 2.43
N VAL A 166 -13.15 7.14 1.12
CA VAL A 166 -12.58 6.21 0.15
C VAL A 166 -11.37 6.90 -0.47
N VAL A 167 -10.22 6.26 -0.41
CA VAL A 167 -8.96 6.79 -0.96
C VAL A 167 -8.63 6.00 -2.21
N VAL A 168 -8.29 6.67 -3.28
CA VAL A 168 -8.03 6.03 -4.57
C VAL A 168 -6.72 6.48 -5.18
N SER A 169 -5.90 5.52 -5.62
CA SER A 169 -4.74 5.67 -6.48
C SER A 169 -4.91 4.74 -7.67
N ILE A 170 -5.14 5.26 -8.87
CA ILE A 170 -5.44 4.48 -10.06
C ILE A 170 -5.06 5.23 -11.34
N GLY A 171 -4.73 4.50 -12.38
CA GLY A 171 -4.46 5.00 -13.72
C GLY A 171 -3.02 4.78 -14.18
N GLY A 172 -2.06 4.56 -13.28
CA GLY A 172 -0.68 4.25 -13.67
C GLY A 172 -0.59 3.03 -14.59
N ASN A 173 -1.29 1.95 -14.24
CA ASN A 173 -1.34 0.75 -15.08
C ASN A 173 -2.18 0.91 -16.36
N ASP A 174 -3.16 1.85 -16.37
CA ASP A 174 -3.88 2.22 -17.60
C ASP A 174 -2.97 2.95 -18.62
N PHE A 175 -1.84 3.51 -18.16
CA PHE A 175 -0.75 4.05 -18.98
C PHE A 175 0.36 3.04 -19.25
N ASP A 176 0.18 1.75 -18.92
CA ASP A 176 1.18 0.70 -19.07
C ASP A 176 2.49 0.97 -18.29
N PHE A 177 2.37 1.42 -17.05
CA PHE A 177 3.54 1.76 -16.21
C PHE A 177 4.59 0.63 -16.16
N ALA A 178 4.16 -0.62 -15.97
CA ALA A 178 5.08 -1.76 -15.90
C ALA A 178 5.78 -2.02 -17.24
N GLY A 179 5.08 -1.89 -18.37
CA GLY A 179 5.65 -2.01 -19.71
C GLY A 179 6.68 -0.92 -19.99
N ILE A 180 6.39 0.33 -19.61
CA ILE A 180 7.33 1.46 -19.75
C ILE A 180 8.60 1.21 -18.96
N VAL A 181 8.50 0.82 -17.67
CA VAL A 181 9.67 0.52 -16.83
C VAL A 181 10.49 -0.63 -17.41
N THR A 182 9.82 -1.70 -17.82
CA THR A 182 10.49 -2.86 -18.43
C THR A 182 11.26 -2.46 -19.69
N ARG A 183 10.64 -1.65 -20.55
CA ARG A 183 11.27 -1.17 -21.79
C ARG A 183 12.50 -0.30 -21.48
N CYS A 184 12.37 0.67 -20.58
CA CYS A 184 13.47 1.55 -20.24
C CYS A 184 14.68 0.80 -19.66
N VAL A 185 14.43 -0.17 -18.77
CA VAL A 185 15.51 -0.99 -18.20
C VAL A 185 16.13 -1.91 -19.27
N ALA A 186 15.30 -2.51 -20.15
CA ALA A 186 15.81 -3.36 -21.24
C ALA A 186 16.68 -2.56 -22.20
N ASN A 187 16.24 -1.38 -22.63
CA ASN A 187 17.00 -0.51 -23.53
C ASN A 187 18.33 -0.09 -22.88
N TRP A 188 18.29 0.27 -21.59
CA TRP A 188 19.52 0.63 -20.86
C TRP A 188 20.49 -0.56 -20.75
N LEU A 189 20.01 -1.78 -20.50
CA LEU A 189 20.84 -2.99 -20.38
C LEU A 189 21.42 -3.47 -21.74
N SER A 190 20.69 -3.25 -22.84
CA SER A 190 21.07 -3.76 -24.16
C SER A 190 21.89 -2.80 -25.00
N SER A 191 21.95 -1.50 -24.64
CA SER A 191 22.65 -0.49 -25.42
C SER A 191 23.91 0.01 -24.73
N PRO A 192 25.00 0.22 -25.48
CA PRO A 192 26.23 0.76 -24.91
C PRO A 192 26.13 2.27 -24.71
N SER A 193 26.93 2.83 -23.79
CA SER A 193 26.90 4.26 -23.45
C SER A 193 27.25 5.20 -24.60
N TRP A 194 27.93 4.70 -25.65
CA TRP A 194 28.23 5.45 -26.86
C TRP A 194 27.15 5.39 -27.94
N TRP A 195 26.16 4.50 -27.79
CA TRP A 195 24.95 4.40 -28.62
C TRP A 195 23.77 4.01 -27.75
N LYS A 196 23.23 5.02 -27.07
CA LYS A 196 22.14 4.84 -26.12
C LYS A 196 20.81 4.65 -26.85
N ASP A 197 20.11 3.59 -26.50
CA ASP A 197 18.75 3.32 -26.92
C ASP A 197 17.80 3.88 -25.83
N TYR A 198 17.04 4.91 -26.15
CA TYR A 198 16.14 5.56 -25.20
C TYR A 198 14.74 4.96 -25.27
N CYS A 199 14.13 4.73 -24.12
CA CYS A 199 12.76 4.22 -24.10
C CYS A 199 11.71 5.32 -24.33
N HIS A 200 12.01 6.56 -24.02
CA HIS A 200 11.04 7.66 -24.11
C HIS A 200 10.64 8.01 -25.56
N ASP A 201 11.42 7.63 -26.56
CA ASP A 201 11.12 7.81 -27.98
C ASP A 201 10.63 6.51 -28.66
N ASP A 202 10.62 5.38 -27.94
CA ASP A 202 10.03 4.14 -28.42
C ASP A 202 8.54 4.31 -28.74
N SER A 203 8.12 3.80 -29.89
CA SER A 203 6.72 3.86 -30.31
C SER A 203 5.75 3.19 -29.34
N ALA A 204 6.16 2.09 -28.69
CA ALA A 204 5.37 1.39 -27.67
C ALA A 204 5.18 2.23 -26.41
N VAL A 205 6.16 3.08 -26.05
CA VAL A 205 6.08 4.00 -24.92
C VAL A 205 5.30 5.26 -25.29
N THR A 206 5.63 5.90 -26.43
CA THR A 206 4.99 7.16 -26.84
C THR A 206 3.51 6.99 -27.17
N ALA A 207 3.08 5.80 -27.62
CA ALA A 207 1.67 5.48 -27.86
C ALA A 207 0.81 5.70 -26.60
N ASN A 208 1.35 5.44 -25.43
CA ASN A 208 0.65 5.61 -24.16
C ASN A 208 0.37 7.08 -23.82
N PHE A 209 1.15 8.01 -24.38
CA PHE A 209 1.07 9.46 -24.10
C PHE A 209 0.47 10.28 -25.24
N THR A 210 -0.07 9.64 -26.28
CA THR A 210 -0.83 10.36 -27.32
C THR A 210 -2.07 11.01 -26.71
N THR A 211 -2.49 12.15 -27.29
CA THR A 211 -3.71 12.86 -26.83
C THR A 211 -4.94 11.94 -26.83
N ALA A 212 -5.05 11.05 -27.81
CA ALA A 212 -6.16 10.10 -27.91
C ALA A 212 -6.16 9.13 -26.72
N ASN A 213 -4.99 8.52 -26.40
CA ASN A 213 -4.90 7.59 -25.27
C ASN A 213 -5.06 8.31 -23.92
N VAL A 214 -4.44 9.47 -23.71
CA VAL A 214 -4.61 10.29 -22.50
C VAL A 214 -6.11 10.61 -22.26
N ASN A 215 -6.86 10.98 -23.30
CA ASN A 215 -8.30 11.23 -23.19
C ASN A 215 -9.08 9.94 -22.88
N ALA A 216 -8.71 8.81 -23.47
CA ALA A 216 -9.33 7.52 -23.20
C ALA A 216 -9.08 7.07 -21.74
N VAL A 217 -7.83 7.17 -21.25
CA VAL A 217 -7.48 6.88 -19.85
C VAL A 217 -8.24 7.79 -18.89
N ARG A 218 -8.28 9.10 -19.17
CA ARG A 218 -9.08 10.05 -18.36
C ARG A 218 -10.54 9.61 -18.24
N SER A 219 -11.16 9.20 -19.34
CA SER A 219 -12.55 8.75 -19.35
C SER A 219 -12.74 7.47 -18.55
N ARG A 220 -11.80 6.50 -18.64
CA ARG A 220 -11.82 5.26 -17.83
C ARG A 220 -11.69 5.58 -16.34
N ILE A 221 -10.76 6.45 -15.94
CA ILE A 221 -10.59 6.85 -14.53
C ILE A 221 -11.86 7.56 -14.03
N ALA A 222 -12.45 8.46 -14.81
CA ALA A 222 -13.71 9.12 -14.46
C ALA A 222 -14.84 8.11 -14.25
N GLY A 223 -14.94 7.11 -15.12
CA GLY A 223 -15.90 5.99 -14.98
C GLY A 223 -15.64 5.17 -13.72
N ALA A 224 -14.37 4.90 -13.38
CA ALA A 224 -14.00 4.22 -12.15
C ALA A 224 -14.43 5.03 -10.90
N PHE A 225 -14.28 6.35 -10.90
CA PHE A 225 -14.77 7.19 -9.80
C PHE A 225 -16.31 7.16 -9.69
N GLN A 226 -17.01 7.12 -10.81
CA GLN A 226 -18.47 6.92 -10.84
C GLN A 226 -18.88 5.55 -10.30
N ASN A 227 -18.09 4.51 -10.57
CA ASN A 227 -18.31 3.17 -9.98
C ASN A 227 -18.19 3.20 -8.46
N LEU A 228 -17.18 3.89 -7.90
CA LEU A 228 -17.05 4.05 -6.45
C LEU A 228 -18.25 4.81 -5.85
N ARG A 229 -18.73 5.88 -6.51
CA ARG A 229 -19.95 6.58 -6.11
C ARG A 229 -21.18 5.65 -6.13
N THR A 230 -21.31 4.87 -7.18
CA THR A 230 -22.41 3.90 -7.32
C THR A 230 -22.34 2.84 -6.22
N ALA A 231 -21.14 2.34 -5.91
CA ALA A 231 -20.92 1.38 -4.83
C ALA A 231 -21.38 1.94 -3.47
N MET A 232 -21.00 3.19 -3.16
CA MET A 232 -21.40 3.85 -1.92
C MET A 232 -22.91 4.11 -1.87
N ARG A 233 -23.53 4.54 -2.97
CA ARG A 233 -25.00 4.73 -3.05
C ARG A 233 -25.76 3.41 -2.85
N ASN A 234 -25.30 2.34 -3.51
CA ASN A 234 -25.89 1.00 -3.35
C ASN A 234 -25.72 0.46 -1.92
N ALA A 235 -24.67 0.88 -1.22
CA ALA A 235 -24.47 0.57 0.20
C ALA A 235 -25.29 1.47 1.16
N GLY A 236 -26.11 2.41 0.63
CA GLY A 236 -26.99 3.26 1.44
C GLY A 236 -26.41 4.63 1.83
N TYR A 237 -25.32 5.08 1.19
CA TYR A 237 -24.71 6.39 1.47
C TYR A 237 -25.23 7.47 0.53
N ALA A 238 -25.59 8.63 1.09
CA ALA A 238 -25.73 9.86 0.32
C ALA A 238 -24.34 10.38 -0.11
N ASP A 239 -24.25 11.11 -1.22
CA ASP A 239 -22.96 11.58 -1.77
C ASP A 239 -22.19 12.48 -0.80
N ASN A 240 -22.87 13.25 0.05
CA ASN A 240 -22.26 14.14 1.03
C ASN A 240 -21.90 13.45 2.37
N ALA A 241 -22.18 12.14 2.52
CA ALA A 241 -21.91 11.40 3.76
C ALA A 241 -20.50 10.81 3.84
N TRP A 242 -19.74 10.89 2.76
CA TRP A 242 -18.37 10.38 2.63
C TRP A 242 -17.54 11.26 1.70
N THR A 243 -16.23 11.05 1.68
CA THR A 243 -15.30 11.79 0.83
C THR A 243 -14.52 10.82 -0.07
N LEU A 244 -14.39 11.15 -1.36
CA LEU A 244 -13.42 10.52 -2.26
C LEU A 244 -12.11 11.30 -2.19
N MET A 245 -11.06 10.69 -1.65
CA MET A 245 -9.70 11.23 -1.63
C MET A 245 -8.93 10.65 -2.81
N VAL A 246 -8.65 11.47 -3.81
CA VAL A 246 -7.90 11.08 -5.01
C VAL A 246 -6.43 11.39 -4.79
N GLN A 247 -5.56 10.40 -4.99
CA GLN A 247 -4.11 10.56 -4.88
C GLN A 247 -3.45 10.74 -6.24
N THR A 248 -2.39 11.55 -6.27
CA THR A 248 -1.42 11.56 -7.37
C THR A 248 -0.26 10.63 -7.07
N TYR A 249 0.46 10.20 -8.10
CA TYR A 249 1.63 9.33 -7.94
C TYR A 249 2.87 10.15 -7.57
N PRO A 250 3.64 9.72 -6.58
CA PRO A 250 4.96 10.27 -6.29
C PRO A 250 5.97 9.86 -7.36
N SER A 251 7.00 10.69 -7.58
CA SER A 251 8.13 10.32 -8.45
C SER A 251 8.99 9.23 -7.80
N PRO A 252 9.19 8.07 -8.45
CA PRO A 252 9.97 6.98 -7.87
C PRO A 252 11.49 7.13 -8.07
N ILE A 253 11.93 7.89 -9.09
CA ILE A 253 13.34 8.12 -9.44
C ILE A 253 13.63 9.61 -9.58
N PRO A 254 14.88 10.06 -9.37
CA PRO A 254 15.26 11.46 -9.60
C PRO A 254 15.37 11.77 -11.09
N LYS A 255 15.42 13.06 -11.43
CA LYS A 255 15.92 13.53 -12.73
C LYS A 255 17.40 13.19 -12.88
N ALA A 256 17.93 13.33 -14.09
CA ALA A 256 19.31 13.05 -14.46
C ALA A 256 20.35 13.52 -13.43
N SER A 257 20.25 14.79 -13.00
CA SER A 257 21.18 15.41 -12.06
C SER A 257 21.09 14.90 -10.62
N GLY A 258 20.03 14.18 -10.31
CA GLY A 258 19.78 13.66 -8.95
C GLY A 258 20.31 12.24 -8.70
N PHE A 259 20.79 11.53 -9.72
CA PHE A 259 21.33 10.18 -9.53
C PHE A 259 22.67 10.17 -8.82
N ARG A 260 22.86 9.25 -7.87
CA ARG A 260 24.15 9.02 -7.21
C ARG A 260 25.13 8.15 -8.03
N TYR A 261 24.61 7.39 -9.00
CA TYR A 261 25.43 6.57 -9.89
C TYR A 261 25.58 7.21 -11.26
N ALA A 262 26.78 7.08 -11.85
CA ALA A 262 27.01 7.51 -13.21
C ALA A 262 26.06 6.81 -14.20
N GLU A 263 25.73 7.50 -15.28
CA GLU A 263 24.94 6.93 -16.38
C GLU A 263 25.68 5.80 -17.11
N THR A 264 27.03 5.92 -17.15
CA THR A 264 27.90 4.96 -17.84
C THR A 264 28.34 3.84 -16.91
N GLY A 265 28.58 2.66 -17.49
CA GLY A 265 28.87 1.45 -16.73
C GLY A 265 27.59 0.84 -16.12
N TYR A 266 27.70 -0.36 -15.62
CA TYR A 266 26.51 -1.12 -15.18
C TYR A 266 26.16 -0.91 -13.70
N THR A 267 26.89 -0.09 -12.97
CA THR A 267 26.69 0.13 -11.52
C THR A 267 25.28 0.63 -11.19
N ARG A 268 24.72 1.48 -12.06
CA ARG A 268 23.36 2.01 -11.88
C ARG A 268 22.32 0.90 -11.75
N GLN A 269 22.43 -0.19 -12.52
CA GLN A 269 21.54 -1.35 -12.38
C GLN A 269 22.11 -2.42 -11.46
N SER A 270 23.39 -2.80 -11.63
CA SER A 270 23.96 -3.95 -10.91
C SER A 270 24.08 -3.73 -9.40
N VAL A 271 24.26 -2.48 -8.97
CA VAL A 271 24.31 -2.10 -7.56
C VAL A 271 23.02 -1.38 -7.15
N GLY A 272 22.64 -0.34 -7.91
CA GLY A 272 21.54 0.54 -7.56
C GLY A 272 20.15 -0.01 -7.89
N GLY A 273 20.04 -0.90 -8.86
CA GLY A 273 18.72 -1.38 -9.34
C GLY A 273 17.88 -0.26 -9.98
N CYS A 274 18.52 0.65 -10.73
CA CYS A 274 17.87 1.81 -11.34
C CYS A 274 18.42 2.10 -12.75
N GLY A 275 18.49 1.09 -13.59
CA GLY A 275 19.05 1.16 -14.95
C GLY A 275 18.21 1.98 -15.90
N PHE A 276 18.35 3.30 -15.84
CA PHE A 276 17.72 4.27 -16.75
C PHE A 276 18.75 5.18 -17.38
N TRP A 277 18.58 5.55 -18.64
CA TRP A 277 19.31 6.64 -19.21
C TRP A 277 18.87 7.99 -18.61
N ASN A 278 19.77 8.95 -18.57
CA ASN A 278 19.49 10.27 -18.01
C ASN A 278 18.34 10.99 -18.74
N ALA A 279 18.26 10.83 -20.07
CA ALA A 279 17.17 11.38 -20.86
C ALA A 279 15.84 10.78 -20.48
N ASP A 280 15.77 9.44 -20.31
CA ASP A 280 14.55 8.72 -19.91
C ASP A 280 14.10 9.13 -18.50
N ALA A 281 15.03 9.22 -17.56
CA ALA A 281 14.69 9.65 -16.19
C ALA A 281 14.21 11.11 -16.14
N THR A 282 14.77 11.98 -16.96
CA THR A 282 14.31 13.37 -17.07
C THR A 282 12.92 13.42 -17.71
N TRP A 283 12.70 12.69 -18.81
CA TRP A 283 11.38 12.57 -19.45
C TRP A 283 10.33 11.99 -18.49
N ALA A 284 10.68 10.96 -17.71
CA ALA A 284 9.76 10.37 -16.72
C ALA A 284 9.27 11.40 -15.70
N ASN A 285 10.18 12.30 -15.24
CA ASN A 285 9.84 13.34 -14.26
C ASN A 285 9.19 14.59 -14.87
N ASP A 286 9.53 14.97 -16.10
CA ASP A 286 9.07 16.22 -16.71
C ASP A 286 7.87 16.03 -17.62
N THR A 287 7.62 14.81 -18.09
CA THR A 287 6.56 14.52 -19.05
C THR A 287 5.63 13.39 -18.60
N ALA A 288 6.15 12.18 -18.37
CA ALA A 288 5.30 11.01 -18.13
C ALA A 288 4.51 11.14 -16.83
N LEU A 289 5.18 11.32 -15.70
CA LEU A 289 4.53 11.44 -14.39
C LEU A 289 3.57 12.66 -14.31
N PRO A 290 3.95 13.87 -14.76
CA PRO A 290 3.01 14.99 -14.83
C PRO A 290 1.80 14.69 -15.70
N THR A 291 1.95 14.01 -16.84
CA THR A 291 0.83 13.64 -17.71
C THR A 291 -0.13 12.69 -17.00
N ILE A 292 0.39 11.64 -16.34
CA ILE A 292 -0.41 10.70 -15.54
C ILE A 292 -1.16 11.46 -14.45
N ASN A 293 -0.46 12.24 -13.63
CA ASN A 293 -1.04 12.96 -12.50
C ASN A 293 -2.09 14.01 -12.95
N ASN A 294 -1.84 14.72 -14.04
CA ASN A 294 -2.80 15.67 -14.60
C ASN A 294 -4.04 14.95 -15.16
N THR A 295 -3.86 13.77 -15.75
CA THR A 295 -4.99 12.94 -16.23
C THR A 295 -5.87 12.49 -15.07
N VAL A 296 -5.27 12.03 -13.97
CA VAL A 296 -6.01 11.67 -12.74
C VAL A 296 -6.77 12.87 -12.18
N ARG A 297 -6.14 14.05 -12.10
CA ARG A 297 -6.81 15.29 -11.64
C ARG A 297 -7.96 15.69 -12.57
N ALA A 298 -7.74 15.63 -13.89
CA ALA A 298 -8.77 15.98 -14.89
C ALA A 298 -9.96 15.01 -14.86
N ALA A 299 -9.73 13.73 -14.50
CA ALA A 299 -10.79 12.74 -14.34
C ALA A 299 -11.77 13.09 -13.20
N ILE A 300 -11.33 13.82 -12.17
CA ILE A 300 -12.22 14.30 -11.09
C ILE A 300 -13.32 15.17 -11.68
N GLY A 301 -12.94 16.20 -12.46
CA GLY A 301 -13.93 17.07 -13.11
C GLY A 301 -14.84 16.31 -14.08
N ALA A 302 -14.27 15.38 -14.86
CA ALA A 302 -15.02 14.56 -15.81
C ALA A 302 -16.00 13.57 -15.13
N SER A 303 -15.74 13.17 -13.89
CA SER A 303 -16.61 12.27 -13.13
C SER A 303 -17.88 12.93 -12.59
N GLY A 304 -17.90 14.25 -12.47
CA GLY A 304 -19.02 15.01 -11.90
C GLY A 304 -19.23 14.79 -10.38
N LEU A 305 -18.27 14.18 -9.66
CA LEU A 305 -18.34 14.05 -8.21
C LEU A 305 -17.99 15.37 -7.52
N THR A 306 -18.76 15.74 -6.50
CA THR A 306 -18.58 16.99 -5.74
C THR A 306 -17.94 16.77 -4.36
N ASN A 307 -17.96 15.53 -3.85
CA ASN A 307 -17.40 15.15 -2.56
C ASN A 307 -15.93 14.70 -2.65
N THR A 308 -15.16 15.30 -3.54
CA THR A 308 -13.77 14.92 -3.80
C THR A 308 -12.77 15.82 -3.10
N ARG A 309 -11.62 15.24 -2.71
CA ARG A 309 -10.41 15.92 -2.24
C ARG A 309 -9.21 15.33 -2.97
N VAL A 310 -8.13 16.09 -3.06
CA VAL A 310 -6.89 15.65 -3.70
C VAL A 310 -5.76 15.63 -2.67
N LEU A 311 -5.14 14.46 -2.53
CA LEU A 311 -3.87 14.30 -1.83
C LEU A 311 -2.76 14.25 -2.88
N ASP A 312 -2.04 15.37 -3.00
CA ASP A 312 -0.94 15.47 -3.95
C ASP A 312 0.34 14.87 -3.35
N LEU A 313 0.77 13.77 -3.92
CA LEU A 313 1.97 13.05 -3.52
C LEU A 313 3.15 13.25 -4.48
N ALA A 314 3.02 14.05 -5.55
CA ALA A 314 4.03 14.14 -6.62
C ALA A 314 5.46 14.41 -6.08
N SER A 315 5.59 15.18 -5.00
CA SER A 315 6.87 15.50 -4.36
C SER A 315 7.15 14.76 -3.05
N ALA A 316 6.29 13.82 -2.66
CA ALA A 316 6.35 13.19 -1.34
C ALA A 316 7.66 12.43 -1.06
N PHE A 317 8.33 11.92 -2.11
CA PHE A 317 9.55 11.13 -1.99
C PHE A 317 10.82 11.89 -2.40
N ASN A 318 10.74 13.17 -2.71
CA ASN A 318 11.91 13.96 -3.13
C ASN A 318 13.00 13.94 -2.05
N GLY A 319 14.24 13.57 -2.45
CA GLY A 319 15.35 13.35 -1.54
C GLY A 319 15.46 11.94 -0.98
N ARG A 320 14.51 11.04 -1.32
CA ARG A 320 14.47 9.64 -0.84
C ARG A 320 14.16 8.63 -1.95
N ARG A 321 14.15 9.06 -3.21
CA ARG A 321 13.80 8.23 -4.38
C ARG A 321 14.88 7.18 -4.63
N LEU A 322 14.56 6.21 -5.44
CA LEU A 322 15.50 5.18 -5.86
C LEU A 322 16.73 5.81 -6.54
N CYS A 323 17.93 5.42 -6.11
CA CYS A 323 19.23 5.92 -6.59
C CYS A 323 19.43 7.43 -6.46
N GLU A 324 18.67 8.13 -5.64
CA GLU A 324 18.82 9.56 -5.45
C GLU A 324 20.07 9.91 -4.62
N THR A 325 20.73 11.01 -4.96
CA THR A 325 21.85 11.54 -4.17
C THR A 325 21.39 11.85 -2.75
N GLY A 326 22.19 11.46 -1.76
CA GLY A 326 21.89 11.65 -0.33
C GLY A 326 21.45 10.38 0.37
N VAL A 327 20.73 9.50 -0.32
CA VAL A 327 20.30 8.18 0.18
C VAL A 327 21.05 7.04 -0.51
N GLY A 328 20.86 5.80 -0.07
CA GLY A 328 21.52 4.64 -0.67
C GLY A 328 21.16 3.33 -0.01
N LEU A 329 21.92 2.30 -0.36
CA LEU A 329 21.81 0.98 0.25
C LEU A 329 22.33 1.02 1.70
N TYR A 330 21.91 0.06 2.50
CA TYR A 330 22.36 -0.06 3.90
C TYR A 330 23.89 -0.10 4.02
N GLU A 331 24.52 -0.89 3.18
CA GLU A 331 25.99 -1.02 3.11
C GLU A 331 26.68 0.27 2.65
N GLU A 332 26.12 1.00 1.69
CA GLU A 332 26.68 2.28 1.22
C GLU A 332 26.59 3.39 2.29
N LYS A 333 25.61 3.30 3.16
CA LYS A 333 25.33 4.31 4.21
C LYS A 333 25.86 3.92 5.58
N ASN A 334 26.52 2.78 5.70
CA ASN A 334 27.02 2.22 6.96
C ASN A 334 25.89 2.13 8.02
N VAL A 335 24.71 1.66 7.60
CA VAL A 335 23.55 1.44 8.47
C VAL A 335 23.37 -0.06 8.66
N ALA A 336 23.31 -0.52 9.90
CA ALA A 336 23.27 -1.96 10.20
C ALA A 336 21.93 -2.59 9.78
N SER A 337 20.82 -1.92 10.04
CA SER A 337 19.47 -2.41 9.70
C SER A 337 18.44 -1.29 9.70
N TRP A 338 17.21 -1.61 9.30
CA TRP A 338 16.08 -0.69 9.30
C TRP A 338 15.72 -0.15 10.70
N THR A 339 16.08 -0.87 11.77
CA THR A 339 15.89 -0.42 13.15
C THR A 339 16.95 0.56 13.64
N SER A 340 18.03 0.74 12.88
CA SER A 340 19.11 1.64 13.27
C SER A 340 18.67 3.11 13.23
N PRO A 341 19.14 3.95 14.15
CA PRO A 341 18.86 5.38 14.13
C PRO A 341 19.22 6.02 12.78
N GLY A 342 18.28 6.77 12.21
CA GLY A 342 18.47 7.46 10.94
C GLY A 342 18.37 6.57 9.70
N ALA A 343 18.02 5.29 9.80
CA ALA A 343 17.82 4.42 8.65
C ALA A 343 16.83 5.03 7.64
N VAL A 344 15.71 5.55 8.13
CA VAL A 344 14.67 6.21 7.33
C VAL A 344 15.19 7.40 6.51
N ASP A 345 16.22 8.10 7.00
CA ASP A 345 16.78 9.28 6.33
C ASP A 345 17.93 8.94 5.38
N LYS A 346 18.57 7.81 5.60
CA LYS A 346 19.76 7.41 4.86
C LYS A 346 19.46 6.42 3.74
N THR A 347 18.33 5.72 3.80
CA THR A 347 17.97 4.70 2.82
C THR A 347 16.88 5.19 1.87
N GLU A 348 16.78 4.52 0.73
CA GLU A 348 15.78 4.79 -0.29
C GLU A 348 14.37 4.42 0.18
N TRP A 349 13.37 5.14 -0.30
CA TRP A 349 11.95 4.87 -0.04
C TRP A 349 11.27 4.13 -1.18
N VAL A 350 12.01 3.81 -2.23
CA VAL A 350 11.53 3.06 -3.39
C VAL A 350 12.43 1.85 -3.57
N ASN A 351 11.84 0.69 -3.81
CA ASN A 351 12.59 -0.56 -3.98
C ASN A 351 13.38 -0.57 -5.28
N GLN A 352 14.56 -1.21 -5.22
CA GLN A 352 15.39 -1.49 -6.38
C GLN A 352 14.63 -2.30 -7.43
N ILE A 353 14.90 -2.01 -8.71
CA ILE A 353 14.43 -2.84 -9.82
C ILE A 353 15.23 -4.14 -9.80
N ARG A 354 14.52 -5.24 -9.63
CA ARG A 354 15.08 -6.60 -9.71
C ARG A 354 14.79 -7.16 -11.08
N THR A 355 15.82 -7.40 -11.85
CA THR A 355 15.73 -8.23 -13.05
C THR A 355 15.63 -9.68 -12.62
N VAL A 356 14.92 -10.52 -13.40
CA VAL A 356 14.73 -11.93 -13.09
C VAL A 356 16.09 -12.56 -12.79
N SER A 357 16.28 -13.01 -11.56
CA SER A 357 17.40 -13.88 -11.25
C SER A 357 17.19 -15.19 -11.98
N THR A 358 18.06 -15.47 -12.92
CA THR A 358 18.05 -16.76 -13.62
C THR A 358 18.58 -17.89 -12.74
N CYS A 359 19.08 -17.58 -11.56
CA CYS A 359 19.48 -18.58 -10.59
C CYS A 359 18.81 -18.31 -9.26
N CYS A 360 18.32 -19.36 -8.70
CA CYS A 360 18.00 -19.49 -7.29
C CYS A 360 16.64 -18.91 -6.86
N SER A 361 15.75 -19.83 -6.58
CA SER A 361 14.42 -19.66 -5.97
C SER A 361 14.40 -18.94 -4.63
N ASP A 362 15.53 -18.47 -4.15
CA ASP A 362 15.71 -18.03 -2.76
C ASP A 362 15.77 -16.51 -2.57
N SER A 363 15.48 -15.73 -3.62
CA SER A 363 15.35 -14.29 -3.43
C SER A 363 14.05 -13.99 -2.69
N PRO A 364 14.11 -13.42 -1.49
CA PRO A 364 12.91 -13.00 -0.77
C PRO A 364 12.22 -11.79 -1.42
N TYR A 365 12.85 -11.18 -2.44
CA TYR A 365 12.30 -10.08 -3.21
C TYR A 365 11.50 -10.58 -4.40
N TYR A 366 10.32 -10.04 -4.59
CA TYR A 366 9.53 -10.25 -5.80
C TYR A 366 9.90 -9.23 -6.87
N VAL A 367 9.99 -9.65 -8.13
CA VAL A 367 10.18 -8.74 -9.27
C VAL A 367 9.08 -7.67 -9.32
N GLN A 368 7.87 -8.07 -8.97
CA GLN A 368 6.70 -7.21 -8.87
C GLN A 368 6.89 -6.03 -7.91
N GLU A 369 7.71 -6.17 -6.86
CA GLU A 369 8.00 -5.11 -5.89
C GLU A 369 8.96 -4.03 -6.43
N SER A 370 9.52 -4.23 -7.62
CA SER A 370 10.46 -3.30 -8.24
C SER A 370 9.82 -1.93 -8.49
N LEU A 371 10.54 -0.87 -8.17
CA LEU A 371 10.13 0.53 -8.36
C LEU A 371 8.85 0.94 -7.61
N HIS A 372 8.49 0.21 -6.57
CA HIS A 372 7.34 0.51 -5.72
C HIS A 372 7.73 1.18 -4.40
N PRO A 373 6.81 1.94 -3.80
CA PRO A 373 6.99 2.55 -2.49
C PRO A 373 7.23 1.48 -1.41
N ASN A 374 8.38 1.52 -0.77
CA ASN A 374 8.74 0.56 0.26
C ASN A 374 8.11 0.91 1.63
N TYR A 375 8.48 0.20 2.69
CA TYR A 375 7.97 0.39 4.04
C TYR A 375 8.01 1.86 4.49
N TRP A 376 9.14 2.56 4.28
CA TRP A 376 9.27 3.96 4.67
C TRP A 376 8.33 4.87 3.87
N ALA A 377 8.22 4.63 2.57
CA ALA A 377 7.31 5.38 1.71
C ALA A 377 5.84 5.12 2.06
N GLN A 378 5.47 3.87 2.36
CA GLN A 378 4.12 3.52 2.81
C GLN A 378 3.77 4.24 4.13
N LEU A 379 4.70 4.31 5.07
CA LEU A 379 4.51 5.07 6.31
C LEU A 379 4.50 6.59 6.08
N ALA A 380 5.24 7.09 5.11
CA ALA A 380 5.21 8.51 4.72
C ALA A 380 3.85 8.89 4.13
N THR A 381 3.32 8.08 3.18
CA THR A 381 1.97 8.31 2.62
C THR A 381 0.89 8.15 3.68
N ARG A 382 1.06 7.23 4.63
CA ARG A 382 0.20 7.08 5.81
C ARG A 382 0.16 8.37 6.64
N SER A 383 1.31 8.99 6.91
CA SER A 383 1.41 10.27 7.61
C SER A 383 0.70 11.39 6.84
N CYS A 384 0.87 11.43 5.51
CA CYS A 384 0.19 12.38 4.64
C CYS A 384 -1.34 12.20 4.68
N LEU A 385 -1.80 10.95 4.55
CA LEU A 385 -3.22 10.62 4.55
C LEU A 385 -3.89 10.94 5.89
N ARG A 386 -3.20 10.70 7.02
CA ARG A 386 -3.70 11.09 8.35
C ARG A 386 -3.90 12.61 8.44
N GLN A 387 -2.99 13.41 7.90
CA GLN A 387 -3.11 14.86 7.86
C GLN A 387 -4.23 15.31 6.91
N ALA A 388 -4.44 14.60 5.80
CA ALA A 388 -5.54 14.83 4.86
C ALA A 388 -6.90 14.43 5.46
N TRP A 389 -6.95 13.39 6.28
CA TRP A 389 -8.14 12.99 7.05
C TRP A 389 -8.58 14.07 8.05
N ASN A 390 -7.64 14.81 8.62
CA ASN A 390 -7.89 15.98 9.44
C ASN A 390 -8.99 15.77 10.49
N ALA A 391 -8.83 14.72 11.30
CA ALA A 391 -9.76 14.36 12.38
C ALA A 391 -11.24 14.24 11.92
N GLY A 392 -11.48 13.74 10.72
CA GLY A 392 -12.83 13.54 10.20
C GLY A 392 -13.37 14.68 9.33
N SER A 393 -12.53 15.68 9.05
CA SER A 393 -12.85 16.80 8.15
C SER A 393 -11.87 16.80 6.96
N PRO A 394 -12.00 15.87 6.00
CA PRO A 394 -11.00 15.66 4.95
C PRO A 394 -10.68 16.90 4.14
N ARG A 395 -9.39 17.15 3.92
CA ARG A 395 -8.90 18.30 3.16
C ARG A 395 -7.92 17.89 2.06
N SER A 396 -7.86 18.68 0.99
CA SER A 396 -6.83 18.58 -0.03
C SER A 396 -5.52 19.17 0.46
N GLY A 397 -4.42 18.78 -0.19
CA GLY A 397 -3.10 19.37 0.02
C GLY A 397 -2.01 18.62 -0.70
N ALA A 398 -0.85 19.25 -0.79
CA ALA A 398 0.39 18.64 -1.29
C ALA A 398 1.24 18.17 -0.12
N CYS A 399 1.70 16.92 -0.19
CA CYS A 399 2.51 16.34 0.87
C CYS A 399 3.99 16.32 0.51
N SER A 400 4.83 16.67 1.48
CA SER A 400 6.28 16.66 1.33
C SER A 400 6.97 16.31 2.64
N ILE A 401 8.26 15.98 2.58
CA ILE A 401 9.11 15.75 3.75
C ILE A 401 9.22 17.04 4.57
N ALA A 402 8.95 16.96 5.86
CA ALA A 402 9.03 18.11 6.79
C ALA A 402 10.34 18.17 7.58
N GLY A 403 11.09 17.07 7.64
CA GLY A 403 12.33 16.98 8.42
C GLY A 403 12.87 15.56 8.47
N THR A 404 13.87 15.33 9.31
CA THR A 404 14.52 14.03 9.49
C THR A 404 13.92 13.24 10.64
N GLY A 405 14.13 11.92 10.60
CA GLY A 405 13.70 10.96 11.62
C GLY A 405 12.20 10.66 11.58
N LEU A 406 11.77 9.97 12.61
CA LEU A 406 10.39 9.50 12.76
C LEU A 406 9.62 10.37 13.78
N SER A 407 8.32 10.44 13.58
CA SER A 407 7.36 10.98 14.56
C SER A 407 6.20 9.99 14.67
N GLY A 408 5.98 9.45 15.88
CA GLY A 408 4.99 8.39 16.07
C GLY A 408 5.25 7.12 15.24
N GLY A 409 6.53 6.82 14.95
CA GLY A 409 6.93 5.66 14.16
C GLY A 409 6.87 5.87 12.63
N GLU A 410 6.52 7.05 12.16
CA GLU A 410 6.41 7.38 10.73
C GLU A 410 7.34 8.52 10.33
N PRO A 411 7.79 8.58 9.06
CA PRO A 411 8.55 9.71 8.55
C PRO A 411 7.85 11.05 8.80
N ARG A 412 8.62 12.09 9.06
CA ARG A 412 8.07 13.44 9.31
C ARG A 412 7.63 14.06 8.00
N MET A 413 6.31 14.07 7.78
CA MET A 413 5.67 14.64 6.59
C MET A 413 4.84 15.88 6.97
N VAL A 414 4.62 16.76 5.99
CA VAL A 414 3.73 17.92 6.10
C VAL A 414 2.80 17.98 4.90
N LEU A 415 1.52 18.19 5.17
CA LEU A 415 0.48 18.48 4.17
C LEU A 415 0.21 20.00 4.16
N ARG A 416 0.47 20.63 3.02
CA ARG A 416 0.27 22.06 2.80
C ARG A 416 -0.82 22.34 1.78
#